data_e45263bb80ba4d41552ecf97695017ff
#
_entry.id   e45263bb80ba4d41552ecf97695017ff
#
_cell.length_a   1.000
_cell.length_b   1.000
_cell.length_c   1.000
_cell.angle_alpha   90.00
_cell.angle_beta   90.00
_cell.angle_gamma   90.00
#
_symmetry.space_group_name_H-M   'P 1'
#
loop_
_entity.id
_entity.type
_entity.pdbx_description
1 polymer ?
#
loop_
_entity_poly.entity_id
_entity_poly.type
_entity_poly.pdbx_seq_one_letter_code
_entity_poly.pdbx_strand_id
1 'polypeptide(L)'
;MRGLRLLWLCLGVLGLAVAGPTAAQVESQKKGGAQPMDTTDLSAVADRTLRLRSDRQTFDQRAEVFQAEGNVEMRLGRSVLRADRLRIELRQRRAVAEGNVSIQLDRQRIQGSRLEYDFEQERGFLEEAFGQVDIGQLQASGSPAAALSPQRLVRFRAVRIRFDATTWEGEQVRLTNDPLDPPELEIRSPRVTSTLQADGSSLLIAEAGQLAFDQVLFLPLPIRLRFDSLNRQPPVSIFYDDFDREELRRGLILQPNFELLRDPNVSLVLSPQLYPQRLWGSEQGLLDGIGLRADFRWRQPEANAQTSLFAELRGIVFQEFAQRLRAQVEHRITTGDGGEVAYTYAYRERFFSGRLGFQIVENRLGASYRSPTLRLGNTGLDLSYRIAADYIDALGQPDEIDTDPELALANTTDRIQLSRLQLGATLNRSFPLWSPPKTAADPPPRFSALPIEQGIWLSTGVSSSQSFYSNGRAQSYTAGSIGIDAVIGAFVADTFDYTNLRVTYSNGFLAGASPFLFDRITTREQLVLGFLQQLYGPLRVGAETTVDLQSGQQVDVVYRLGYDRRTYGFSLQYNPVRQSGALELRVEGLNWDPGQSSPQPTTGSRIQEP
;
A
#
# COMPACT_ATOMS: atom_id res chain seq x y z
N MET A 1 16.98 6.33 1.93
CA MET A 1 18.07 6.91 2.72
C MET A 1 19.29 7.31 1.94
N ARG A 2 19.67 6.57 0.94
CA ARG A 2 20.84 6.94 0.10
C ARG A 2 20.57 8.15 -0.81
N GLY A 3 19.34 8.44 -1.19
CA GLY A 3 19.01 9.53 -2.10
C GLY A 3 19.15 10.94 -1.48
N LEU A 4 18.71 11.14 -0.24
CA LEU A 4 18.94 12.41 0.46
C LEU A 4 20.39 12.51 0.97
N ARG A 5 20.97 11.41 1.47
CA ARG A 5 22.41 11.34 1.76
C ARG A 5 23.30 11.62 0.54
N LEU A 6 22.75 11.51 -0.63
CA LEU A 6 23.48 11.63 -1.89
C LEU A 6 23.48 13.06 -2.45
N LEU A 7 22.45 13.87 -2.21
CA LEU A 7 22.54 15.33 -2.33
C LEU A 7 23.64 15.85 -1.38
N TRP A 8 23.78 15.24 -0.25
CA TRP A 8 24.74 15.44 0.82
C TRP A 8 26.17 15.06 0.46
N LEU A 9 26.38 13.88 -0.13
CA LEU A 9 27.70 13.45 -0.56
C LEU A 9 28.26 14.34 -1.67
N CYS A 10 27.42 14.82 -2.58
CA CYS A 10 27.87 15.74 -3.63
C CYS A 10 28.32 17.09 -3.08
N LEU A 11 27.68 17.58 -2.02
CA LEU A 11 27.94 18.89 -1.45
C LEU A 11 28.92 18.83 -0.25
N GLY A 12 28.85 17.78 0.57
CA GLY A 12 29.74 17.58 1.72
C GLY A 12 31.18 17.22 1.35
N VAL A 13 31.40 16.55 0.21
CA VAL A 13 32.75 16.19 -0.27
C VAL A 13 33.48 17.37 -0.91
N LEU A 14 32.76 18.39 -1.40
CA LEU A 14 33.37 19.68 -1.75
C LEU A 14 34.07 20.32 -0.54
N GLY A 15 33.57 20.11 0.69
CA GLY A 15 34.20 20.58 1.93
C GLY A 15 35.49 19.87 2.30
N LEU A 16 35.62 18.58 1.97
CA LEU A 16 36.82 17.78 2.28
C LEU A 16 37.98 18.01 1.30
N ALA A 17 37.69 18.50 0.09
CA ALA A 17 38.73 18.78 -0.91
C ALA A 17 39.52 20.08 -0.65
N VAL A 18 39.04 20.95 0.28
CA VAL A 18 39.70 22.23 0.61
C VAL A 18 40.57 22.16 1.86
N ALA A 19 40.56 21.05 2.61
CA ALA A 19 41.31 20.89 3.86
C ALA A 19 42.71 20.30 3.61
N GLY A 20 43.58 20.99 2.87
CA GLY A 20 45.01 20.72 2.77
C GLY A 20 45.60 21.09 1.40
N PRO A 21 46.82 21.67 1.31
CA PRO A 21 47.45 21.94 0.04
C PRO A 21 48.07 20.65 -0.52
N THR A 22 47.28 19.85 -1.19
CA THR A 22 47.79 18.77 -2.03
C THR A 22 47.64 19.21 -3.48
N ALA A 23 48.81 19.35 -4.11
CA ALA A 23 49.05 19.87 -5.45
C ALA A 23 48.03 19.40 -6.49
N ALA A 24 47.36 20.35 -7.14
CA ALA A 24 46.65 20.11 -8.40
C ALA A 24 47.68 19.75 -9.47
N GLN A 25 47.84 18.47 -9.76
CA GLN A 25 48.63 18.03 -10.90
C GLN A 25 47.87 18.29 -12.20
N VAL A 26 48.37 19.25 -12.92
CA VAL A 26 48.04 19.47 -14.34
C VAL A 26 48.75 18.35 -15.13
N GLU A 27 48.05 17.35 -15.55
CA GLU A 27 48.58 16.25 -16.36
C GLU A 27 48.62 16.67 -17.82
N SER A 28 49.85 17.11 -18.23
CA SER A 28 50.26 17.17 -19.61
C SER A 28 50.71 15.77 -20.05
N GLN A 29 50.09 15.22 -21.09
CA GLN A 29 50.47 13.93 -21.67
C GLN A 29 51.94 13.87 -22.05
N LYS A 30 52.69 12.92 -21.47
CA LYS A 30 53.87 12.32 -22.10
C LYS A 30 53.94 10.82 -21.76
N LYS A 31 54.10 10.04 -22.83
CA LYS A 31 54.25 8.58 -22.84
C LYS A 31 55.49 8.10 -22.08
N GLY A 32 55.41 6.95 -21.43
CA GLY A 32 56.58 6.11 -21.17
C GLY A 32 56.45 5.16 -19.98
N GLY A 33 56.44 3.84 -20.25
CA GLY A 33 57.07 2.80 -19.48
C GLY A 33 56.38 2.20 -18.26
N ALA A 34 55.99 0.94 -18.41
CA ALA A 34 55.36 0.08 -17.40
C ALA A 34 56.33 -0.54 -16.40
N GLN A 35 55.85 -0.77 -15.17
CA GLN A 35 56.08 -1.99 -14.38
C GLN A 35 54.92 -2.20 -13.40
N PRO A 36 54.50 -3.45 -13.08
CA PRO A 36 53.30 -3.74 -12.34
C PRO A 36 53.53 -3.70 -10.83
N MET A 37 52.63 -3.02 -10.11
CA MET A 37 52.52 -3.06 -8.67
C MET A 37 51.09 -3.45 -8.25
N ASP A 38 51.02 -4.23 -7.23
CA ASP A 38 49.91 -4.97 -6.65
C ASP A 38 48.55 -4.24 -6.61
N THR A 39 47.50 -4.92 -7.09
CA THR A 39 46.17 -4.34 -7.39
C THR A 39 45.13 -4.50 -6.29
N THR A 40 45.48 -4.31 -5.02
CA THR A 40 44.47 -4.56 -3.94
C THR A 40 43.98 -3.32 -3.20
N ASP A 41 44.47 -2.11 -3.48
CA ASP A 41 44.08 -0.93 -2.66
C ASP A 41 43.74 0.36 -3.44
N LEU A 42 43.62 0.28 -4.76
CA LEU A 42 43.39 1.47 -5.61
C LEU A 42 41.91 1.82 -5.87
N SER A 43 40.96 0.96 -5.50
CA SER A 43 39.54 1.23 -5.75
C SER A 43 38.93 2.26 -4.77
N ALA A 44 39.44 2.38 -3.56
CA ALA A 44 38.98 3.33 -2.56
C ALA A 44 39.51 4.76 -2.74
N VAL A 45 40.65 4.94 -3.45
CA VAL A 45 41.27 6.24 -3.68
C VAL A 45 40.74 6.92 -4.95
N ALA A 46 40.32 6.14 -5.94
CA ALA A 46 39.79 6.66 -7.22
C ALA A 46 38.44 7.40 -7.06
N ASP A 47 37.69 7.14 -5.99
CA ASP A 47 36.35 7.71 -5.74
C ASP A 47 36.41 9.14 -5.14
N ARG A 48 37.60 9.66 -4.80
CA ARG A 48 37.80 10.99 -4.19
C ARG A 48 38.45 12.02 -5.09
N THR A 49 38.70 11.71 -6.36
CA THR A 49 39.35 12.63 -7.26
C THR A 49 38.36 13.62 -7.84
N LEU A 50 38.52 14.91 -7.49
CA LEU A 50 37.77 16.00 -8.10
C LEU A 50 38.33 16.27 -9.51
N ARG A 51 37.46 16.19 -10.52
CA ARG A 51 37.80 16.55 -11.92
C ARG A 51 36.92 17.72 -12.33
N LEU A 52 37.58 18.82 -12.80
CA LEU A 52 36.90 19.98 -13.31
C LEU A 52 37.28 20.23 -14.76
N ARG A 53 36.27 20.50 -15.59
CA ARG A 53 36.40 20.91 -16.99
C ARG A 53 35.58 22.17 -17.22
N SER A 54 36.09 23.10 -18.00
CA SER A 54 35.41 24.32 -18.46
C SER A 54 36.17 24.93 -19.63
N ASP A 55 35.56 25.86 -20.33
CA ASP A 55 36.19 26.56 -21.45
C ASP A 55 37.26 27.51 -20.96
N ARG A 56 37.08 28.17 -19.83
CA ARG A 56 38.03 29.08 -19.19
C ARG A 56 38.13 28.80 -17.70
N GLN A 57 39.34 28.79 -17.17
CA GLN A 57 39.64 28.67 -15.76
C GLN A 57 40.60 29.76 -15.33
N THR A 58 40.33 30.43 -14.23
CA THR A 58 41.16 31.47 -13.62
C THR A 58 41.29 31.24 -12.12
N PHE A 59 42.47 31.50 -11.58
CA PHE A 59 42.72 31.46 -10.15
C PHE A 59 43.38 32.75 -9.70
N ASP A 60 42.68 33.53 -8.89
CA ASP A 60 43.26 34.70 -8.20
C ASP A 60 43.89 34.24 -6.89
N GLN A 61 45.23 34.22 -6.88
CA GLN A 61 46.00 33.77 -5.74
C GLN A 61 45.93 34.71 -4.53
N ARG A 62 45.69 36.04 -4.77
CA ARG A 62 45.57 37.02 -3.67
C ARG A 62 44.20 36.96 -3.00
N ALA A 63 43.17 36.84 -3.79
CA ALA A 63 41.78 36.70 -3.32
C ALA A 63 41.46 35.25 -2.91
N GLU A 64 42.28 34.27 -3.30
CA GLU A 64 42.04 32.83 -3.14
C GLU A 64 40.67 32.42 -3.76
N VAL A 65 40.42 32.94 -4.98
CA VAL A 65 39.17 32.70 -5.71
C VAL A 65 39.47 31.91 -6.97
N PHE A 66 38.83 30.78 -7.11
CA PHE A 66 38.83 30.00 -8.35
C PHE A 66 37.54 30.31 -9.14
N GLN A 67 37.68 30.56 -10.44
CA GLN A 67 36.55 30.79 -11.34
C GLN A 67 36.68 29.87 -12.57
N ALA A 68 35.55 29.27 -12.94
CA ALA A 68 35.40 28.49 -14.16
C ALA A 68 34.21 29.03 -14.96
N GLU A 69 34.39 29.24 -16.25
CA GLU A 69 33.37 29.80 -17.14
C GLU A 69 33.26 28.96 -18.42
N GLY A 70 32.01 28.80 -18.90
CA GLY A 70 31.66 28.09 -20.13
C GLY A 70 31.70 26.57 -19.92
N ASN A 71 30.59 25.91 -20.17
CA ASN A 71 30.43 24.44 -20.12
C ASN A 71 31.09 23.78 -18.89
N VAL A 72 30.95 24.39 -17.73
CA VAL A 72 31.55 23.90 -16.50
C VAL A 72 31.01 22.53 -16.17
N GLU A 73 31.87 21.54 -16.03
CA GLU A 73 31.54 20.19 -15.56
C GLU A 73 32.53 19.79 -14.46
N MET A 74 31.99 19.60 -13.26
CA MET A 74 32.68 19.13 -12.08
C MET A 74 32.24 17.73 -11.73
N ARG A 75 33.15 16.78 -11.66
CA ARG A 75 32.87 15.37 -11.30
C ARG A 75 33.56 15.00 -10.00
N LEU A 76 32.81 14.33 -9.14
CA LEU A 76 33.32 13.76 -7.92
C LEU A 76 32.66 12.40 -7.68
N GLY A 77 33.41 11.33 -7.84
CA GLY A 77 32.85 9.99 -7.84
C GLY A 77 31.78 9.83 -8.93
N ARG A 78 30.56 9.46 -8.49
CA ARG A 78 29.38 9.32 -9.37
C ARG A 78 28.60 10.61 -9.58
N SER A 79 28.97 11.68 -8.88
CA SER A 79 28.27 12.95 -8.93
C SER A 79 28.82 13.86 -9.99
N VAL A 80 27.95 14.50 -10.76
CA VAL A 80 28.28 15.47 -11.79
C VAL A 80 27.52 16.75 -11.55
N LEU A 81 28.24 17.86 -11.32
CA LEU A 81 27.69 19.23 -11.33
C LEU A 81 28.02 19.86 -12.67
N ARG A 82 27.02 20.46 -13.32
CA ARG A 82 27.18 21.30 -14.51
C ARG A 82 26.60 22.68 -14.25
N ALA A 83 27.27 23.70 -14.83
CA ALA A 83 26.82 25.09 -14.75
C ALA A 83 27.45 25.91 -15.89
N ASP A 84 26.96 27.11 -16.12
CA ASP A 84 27.59 28.03 -17.04
C ASP A 84 28.81 28.70 -16.39
N ARG A 85 28.75 28.97 -15.10
CA ARG A 85 29.78 29.57 -14.27
C ARG A 85 29.88 28.90 -12.91
N LEU A 86 31.09 28.74 -12.40
CA LEU A 86 31.40 28.25 -11.07
C LEU A 86 32.46 29.15 -10.44
N ARG A 87 32.18 29.67 -9.26
CA ARG A 87 33.09 30.45 -8.43
C ARG A 87 33.29 29.77 -7.08
N ILE A 88 34.52 29.53 -6.68
CA ILE A 88 34.87 28.95 -5.39
C ILE A 88 35.75 29.93 -4.63
N GLU A 89 35.32 30.37 -3.49
CA GLU A 89 35.98 31.27 -2.56
C GLU A 89 36.61 30.43 -1.45
N LEU A 90 37.92 30.13 -1.57
CA LEU A 90 38.62 29.19 -0.69
C LEU A 90 38.68 29.73 0.76
N ARG A 91 38.88 31.04 0.90
CA ARG A 91 38.92 31.70 2.23
C ARG A 91 37.61 31.64 2.97
N GLN A 92 36.51 31.81 2.27
CA GLN A 92 35.16 31.80 2.80
C GLN A 92 34.55 30.40 2.78
N ARG A 93 35.27 29.42 2.21
CA ARG A 93 34.79 28.05 2.01
C ARG A 93 33.43 27.97 1.34
N ARG A 94 33.22 28.81 0.32
CA ARG A 94 31.93 28.96 -0.36
C ARG A 94 32.06 28.70 -1.85
N ALA A 95 31.10 27.99 -2.42
CA ALA A 95 30.96 27.82 -3.87
C ALA A 95 29.64 28.42 -4.35
N VAL A 96 29.68 29.04 -5.53
CA VAL A 96 28.51 29.57 -6.24
C VAL A 96 28.58 29.04 -7.67
N ALA A 97 27.54 28.31 -8.09
CA ALA A 97 27.34 27.89 -9.47
C ALA A 97 26.12 28.63 -10.04
N GLU A 98 26.25 29.19 -11.24
CA GLU A 98 25.24 30.01 -11.88
C GLU A 98 25.02 29.60 -13.33
N GLY A 99 23.76 29.71 -13.78
CA GLY A 99 23.31 29.41 -15.13
C GLY A 99 23.23 27.91 -15.39
N ASN A 100 22.08 27.44 -15.79
CA ASN A 100 21.82 26.02 -16.16
C ASN A 100 22.40 25.00 -15.18
N VAL A 101 22.34 25.32 -13.88
CA VAL A 101 22.88 24.45 -12.84
C VAL A 101 22.17 23.08 -12.88
N SER A 102 22.95 22.02 -12.98
CA SER A 102 22.43 20.64 -12.99
C SER A 102 23.32 19.74 -12.14
N ILE A 103 22.74 19.10 -11.16
CA ILE A 103 23.37 18.10 -10.29
C ILE A 103 22.80 16.75 -10.69
N GLN A 104 23.66 15.83 -11.12
CA GLN A 104 23.27 14.46 -11.48
C GLN A 104 23.98 13.47 -10.58
N LEU A 105 23.24 12.50 -10.09
CA LEU A 105 23.76 11.37 -9.34
C LEU A 105 22.91 10.13 -9.64
N ASP A 106 23.53 9.14 -10.25
CA ASP A 106 22.86 7.94 -10.75
C ASP A 106 21.63 8.32 -11.63
N ARG A 107 20.41 7.96 -11.17
CA ARG A 107 19.14 8.28 -11.84
C ARG A 107 18.50 9.59 -11.37
N GLN A 108 19.09 10.25 -10.38
CA GLN A 108 18.56 11.51 -9.83
C GLN A 108 19.15 12.69 -10.58
N ARG A 109 18.31 13.63 -10.92
CA ARG A 109 18.73 14.87 -11.55
C ARG A 109 17.98 16.05 -10.93
N ILE A 110 18.75 17.01 -10.44
CA ILE A 110 18.24 18.26 -9.86
C ILE A 110 18.81 19.39 -10.66
N GLN A 111 17.98 20.37 -11.01
CA GLN A 111 18.36 21.52 -11.82
C GLN A 111 17.90 22.80 -11.12
N GLY A 112 18.55 23.91 -11.44
CA GLY A 112 18.19 25.22 -10.93
C GLY A 112 18.95 26.34 -11.65
N SER A 113 18.66 27.59 -11.32
CA SER A 113 19.34 28.74 -11.91
C SER A 113 20.62 29.12 -11.17
N ARG A 114 20.63 28.94 -9.84
CA ARG A 114 21.76 29.29 -8.99
C ARG A 114 21.86 28.34 -7.79
N LEU A 115 23.05 27.79 -7.58
CA LEU A 115 23.42 27.01 -6.39
C LEU A 115 24.46 27.79 -5.60
N GLU A 116 24.25 27.89 -4.31
CA GLU A 116 25.22 28.44 -3.37
C GLU A 116 25.42 27.45 -2.23
N TYR A 117 26.67 27.18 -1.86
CA TYR A 117 27.03 26.20 -0.85
C TYR A 117 28.17 26.68 0.04
N ASP A 118 27.98 26.61 1.34
CA ASP A 118 28.94 26.89 2.38
C ASP A 118 29.49 25.57 2.93
N PHE A 119 30.79 25.32 2.71
CA PHE A 119 31.48 24.08 3.08
C PHE A 119 31.77 23.99 4.59
N GLU A 120 31.80 25.09 5.29
CA GLU A 120 32.05 25.11 6.73
C GLU A 120 30.80 24.79 7.53
N GLN A 121 29.68 25.32 7.08
CA GLN A 121 28.40 25.15 7.73
C GLN A 121 27.56 24.02 7.12
N GLU A 122 28.09 23.36 6.09
CA GLU A 122 27.41 22.30 5.34
C GLU A 122 25.99 22.66 4.93
N ARG A 123 25.75 23.88 4.53
CA ARG A 123 24.44 24.39 4.13
C ARG A 123 24.47 25.12 2.81
N GLY A 124 23.36 25.14 2.13
CA GLY A 124 23.25 25.83 0.86
C GLY A 124 21.81 26.10 0.45
N PHE A 125 21.69 26.73 -0.72
CA PHE A 125 20.40 26.87 -1.38
C PHE A 125 20.50 26.70 -2.89
N LEU A 126 19.39 26.30 -3.49
CA LEU A 126 19.20 26.17 -4.92
C LEU A 126 17.96 26.98 -5.32
N GLU A 127 18.10 27.90 -6.26
CA GLU A 127 17.02 28.73 -6.80
C GLU A 127 16.40 28.08 -8.02
N GLU A 128 15.08 28.33 -8.22
CA GLU A 128 14.29 27.76 -9.32
C GLU A 128 14.50 26.23 -9.45
N ALA A 129 14.48 25.58 -8.30
CA ALA A 129 14.80 24.17 -8.20
C ALA A 129 13.72 23.29 -8.85
N PHE A 130 14.12 22.39 -9.73
CA PHE A 130 13.28 21.35 -10.28
C PHE A 130 14.07 20.07 -10.54
N GLY A 131 13.41 18.93 -10.49
CA GLY A 131 14.12 17.69 -10.70
C GLY A 131 13.30 16.44 -10.45
N GLN A 132 14.01 15.32 -10.46
CA GLN A 132 13.48 14.00 -10.14
C GLN A 132 14.35 13.35 -9.09
N VAL A 133 13.69 12.80 -8.06
CA VAL A 133 14.32 12.03 -7.00
C VAL A 133 13.70 10.64 -6.91
N ASP A 134 14.53 9.61 -6.76
CA ASP A 134 14.06 8.23 -6.58
C ASP A 134 13.76 7.97 -5.10
N ILE A 135 12.48 7.99 -4.74
CA ILE A 135 12.04 7.68 -3.38
C ILE A 135 12.11 6.17 -3.06
N GLY A 136 12.30 5.32 -4.05
CA GLY A 136 12.40 3.88 -3.85
C GLY A 136 13.72 3.43 -3.21
N GLN A 137 14.76 4.26 -3.20
CA GLN A 137 15.95 4.02 -2.37
C GLN A 137 15.68 4.30 -0.89
N LEU A 138 14.60 5.02 -0.57
CA LEU A 138 14.09 5.20 0.79
C LEU A 138 13.31 3.98 1.28
N GLN A 139 12.90 3.10 0.38
CA GLN A 139 12.02 1.94 0.63
C GLN A 139 12.72 0.59 0.46
N ALA A 140 14.04 0.52 0.66
CA ALA A 140 14.78 -0.73 0.49
C ALA A 140 14.36 -1.78 1.53
N SER A 141 13.26 -2.50 1.26
CA SER A 141 13.08 -3.88 1.73
C SER A 141 11.86 -4.55 1.07
N GLY A 142 12.09 -5.56 0.32
CA GLY A 142 11.37 -6.80 0.42
C GLY A 142 10.48 -7.25 -0.73
N SER A 143 10.25 -6.52 -1.81
CA SER A 143 9.54 -7.12 -2.96
C SER A 143 10.20 -6.82 -4.30
N PRO A 144 10.56 -7.85 -5.09
CA PRO A 144 11.11 -7.66 -6.44
C PRO A 144 10.16 -6.91 -7.40
N ALA A 145 8.85 -7.01 -7.20
CA ALA A 145 7.84 -6.32 -8.01
C ALA A 145 7.84 -4.80 -7.77
N ALA A 146 8.11 -4.35 -6.54
CA ALA A 146 8.24 -2.92 -6.23
C ALA A 146 9.47 -2.29 -6.90
N ALA A 147 10.48 -3.08 -7.24
CA ALA A 147 11.70 -2.59 -7.87
C ALA A 147 11.52 -2.17 -9.34
N LEU A 148 10.45 -2.61 -10.00
CA LEU A 148 10.17 -2.37 -11.41
C LEU A 148 9.10 -1.29 -11.65
N SER A 149 8.51 -0.72 -10.60
CA SER A 149 7.47 0.30 -10.75
C SER A 149 8.06 1.64 -11.24
N PRO A 150 7.60 2.19 -12.37
CA PRO A 150 8.02 3.50 -12.85
C PRO A 150 7.61 4.66 -11.92
N GLN A 151 6.73 4.42 -10.96
CA GLN A 151 6.18 5.40 -10.01
C GLN A 151 7.11 5.75 -8.84
N ARG A 152 8.34 5.22 -8.82
CA ARG A 152 9.34 5.51 -7.78
C ARG A 152 9.99 6.88 -7.91
N LEU A 153 9.88 7.50 -9.09
CA LEU A 153 10.45 8.82 -9.35
C LEU A 153 9.43 9.90 -8.98
N VAL A 154 9.79 10.73 -8.02
CA VAL A 154 9.02 11.93 -7.67
C VAL A 154 9.66 13.13 -8.36
N ARG A 155 8.88 13.83 -9.16
CA ARG A 155 9.24 15.13 -9.72
C ARG A 155 8.88 16.22 -8.72
N PHE A 156 9.75 17.21 -8.62
CA PHE A 156 9.48 18.38 -7.79
C PHE A 156 9.82 19.69 -8.51
N ARG A 157 9.16 20.76 -8.10
CA ARG A 157 9.49 22.14 -8.42
C ARG A 157 9.38 22.99 -7.16
N ALA A 158 10.30 23.92 -6.97
CA ALA A 158 10.30 24.87 -5.88
C ALA A 158 10.94 26.18 -6.33
N VAL A 159 10.47 27.32 -5.83
CA VAL A 159 11.11 28.61 -6.10
C VAL A 159 12.51 28.64 -5.50
N ARG A 160 12.66 28.11 -4.30
CA ARG A 160 13.94 27.96 -3.62
C ARG A 160 13.94 26.74 -2.72
N ILE A 161 15.05 26.03 -2.66
CA ILE A 161 15.32 24.99 -1.69
C ILE A 161 16.54 25.41 -0.87
N ARG A 162 16.40 25.48 0.45
CA ARG A 162 17.49 25.57 1.42
C ARG A 162 17.75 24.20 1.99
N PHE A 163 18.97 23.87 2.26
CA PHE A 163 19.34 22.57 2.81
C PHE A 163 20.56 22.69 3.74
N ASP A 164 20.56 21.86 4.74
CA ASP A 164 21.69 21.64 5.64
C ASP A 164 21.89 20.12 5.83
N ALA A 165 22.70 19.73 6.86
CA ALA A 165 23.08 18.37 7.17
C ALA A 165 21.90 17.41 7.40
N THR A 166 20.74 17.81 7.81
CA THR A 166 19.62 16.94 8.20
C THR A 166 18.29 17.38 7.63
N THR A 167 18.24 18.62 7.16
CA THR A 167 16.97 19.26 6.83
C THR A 167 17.04 19.90 5.46
N TRP A 168 15.97 19.86 4.71
CA TRP A 168 15.76 20.74 3.60
C TRP A 168 14.41 21.49 3.74
N GLU A 169 14.38 22.72 3.30
CA GLU A 169 13.23 23.59 3.29
C GLU A 169 12.99 24.12 1.88
N GLY A 170 11.78 23.90 1.35
CA GLY A 170 11.37 24.37 0.03
C GLY A 170 10.29 25.43 0.12
N GLU A 171 10.38 26.44 -0.75
CA GLU A 171 9.38 27.51 -0.92
C GLU A 171 8.58 27.27 -2.20
N GLN A 172 7.22 27.40 -2.13
CA GLN A 172 6.28 27.17 -3.24
C GLN A 172 6.50 25.79 -3.90
N VAL A 173 6.47 24.76 -3.08
CA VAL A 173 6.81 23.40 -3.50
C VAL A 173 5.63 22.73 -4.21
N ARG A 174 5.93 22.07 -5.32
CA ARG A 174 5.04 21.15 -6.03
C ARG A 174 5.73 19.82 -6.17
N LEU A 175 5.03 18.74 -5.81
CA LEU A 175 5.52 17.37 -5.85
C LEU A 175 4.52 16.49 -6.61
N THR A 176 5.01 15.64 -7.50
CA THR A 176 4.18 14.66 -8.20
C THR A 176 4.98 13.41 -8.55
N ASN A 177 4.34 12.26 -8.52
CA ASN A 177 4.87 11.00 -9.04
C ASN A 177 4.39 10.71 -10.48
N ASP A 178 3.58 11.60 -11.06
CA ASP A 178 3.12 11.44 -12.44
C ASP A 178 4.28 11.69 -13.42
N PRO A 179 4.59 10.77 -14.35
CA PRO A 179 5.61 10.97 -15.36
C PRO A 179 5.21 12.00 -16.43
N LEU A 180 3.92 12.30 -16.58
CA LEU A 180 3.40 13.21 -17.60
C LEU A 180 3.17 14.63 -17.07
N ASP A 181 3.04 15.60 -17.99
CA ASP A 181 2.77 17.01 -17.70
C ASP A 181 1.57 17.48 -18.57
N PRO A 182 0.53 18.09 -18.00
CA PRO A 182 0.32 18.38 -16.59
C PRO A 182 0.06 17.11 -15.76
N PRO A 183 0.49 17.10 -14.47
CA PRO A 183 0.29 15.95 -13.61
C PRO A 183 -1.18 15.80 -13.22
N GLU A 184 -1.65 14.53 -13.14
CA GLU A 184 -3.00 14.21 -12.65
C GLU A 184 -3.13 14.43 -11.14
N LEU A 185 -2.05 14.18 -10.39
CA LEU A 185 -1.98 14.41 -8.95
C LEU A 185 -0.74 15.23 -8.61
N GLU A 186 -0.92 16.29 -7.85
CA GLU A 186 0.16 17.15 -7.38
C GLU A 186 -0.06 17.54 -5.92
N ILE A 187 0.98 17.44 -5.12
CA ILE A 187 1.04 18.05 -3.79
C ILE A 187 1.55 19.48 -3.96
N ARG A 188 0.81 20.46 -3.45
CA ARG A 188 1.19 21.87 -3.43
C ARG A 188 1.29 22.38 -2.01
N SER A 189 2.34 23.12 -1.70
CA SER A 189 2.48 23.78 -0.41
C SER A 189 3.32 25.03 -0.54
N PRO A 190 2.94 26.13 0.13
CA PRO A 190 3.76 27.35 0.19
C PRO A 190 5.14 27.09 0.81
N ARG A 191 5.20 26.21 1.81
CA ARG A 191 6.43 25.80 2.47
C ARG A 191 6.41 24.33 2.84
N VAL A 192 7.51 23.65 2.53
CA VAL A 192 7.73 22.24 2.90
C VAL A 192 9.06 22.13 3.59
N THR A 193 9.07 21.54 4.79
CA THR A 193 10.29 21.19 5.52
C THR A 193 10.38 19.68 5.60
N SER A 194 11.52 19.11 5.23
CA SER A 194 11.78 17.67 5.38
C SER A 194 12.99 17.46 6.26
N THR A 195 12.82 16.63 7.28
CA THR A 195 13.89 16.30 8.24
C THR A 195 14.14 14.80 8.23
N LEU A 196 15.41 14.44 8.07
CA LEU A 196 15.85 13.05 8.17
C LEU A 196 15.83 12.62 9.64
N GLN A 197 15.10 11.55 9.94
CA GLN A 197 14.99 10.99 11.28
C GLN A 197 16.12 9.97 11.53
N ALA A 198 16.39 9.67 12.81
CA ALA A 198 17.41 8.71 13.22
C ALA A 198 17.15 7.28 12.69
N ASP A 199 15.88 6.90 12.54
CA ASP A 199 15.45 5.63 11.94
C ASP A 199 15.59 5.60 10.42
N GLY A 200 15.99 6.73 9.86
CA GLY A 200 16.21 6.93 8.45
C GLY A 200 14.95 7.21 7.63
N SER A 201 13.79 7.34 8.22
CA SER A 201 12.60 7.89 7.56
C SER A 201 12.75 9.40 7.35
N SER A 202 11.97 9.98 6.44
CA SER A 202 11.89 11.43 6.28
C SER A 202 10.55 11.94 6.78
N LEU A 203 10.59 12.85 7.73
CA LEU A 203 9.40 13.59 8.18
C LEU A 203 9.26 14.85 7.31
N LEU A 204 8.17 14.93 6.56
CA LEU A 204 7.82 16.07 5.73
C LEU A 204 6.69 16.85 6.40
N ILE A 205 6.91 18.12 6.63
CA ILE A 205 5.91 19.06 7.14
C ILE A 205 5.54 19.99 5.99
N ALA A 206 4.28 19.95 5.57
CA ALA A 206 3.74 20.79 4.51
C ALA A 206 2.79 21.83 5.12
N GLU A 207 3.19 23.10 5.15
CA GLU A 207 2.35 24.18 5.65
C GLU A 207 1.25 24.49 4.63
N ALA A 208 -0.02 24.51 5.06
CA ALA A 208 -1.17 24.74 4.18
C ALA A 208 -1.14 23.87 2.90
N GLY A 209 -0.70 22.61 3.06
CA GLY A 209 -0.56 21.67 1.96
C GLY A 209 -1.90 21.31 1.34
N GLN A 210 -1.91 21.07 0.03
CA GLN A 210 -3.08 20.66 -0.73
C GLN A 210 -2.73 19.54 -1.70
N LEU A 211 -3.64 18.58 -1.86
CA LEU A 211 -3.67 17.64 -2.96
C LEU A 211 -4.48 18.24 -4.10
N ALA A 212 -3.86 18.43 -5.25
CA ALA A 212 -4.53 18.87 -6.47
C ALA A 212 -4.77 17.67 -7.39
N PHE A 213 -6.02 17.35 -7.64
CA PHE A 213 -6.47 16.29 -8.53
C PHE A 213 -6.88 16.92 -9.87
N ASP A 214 -6.26 16.51 -10.96
CA ASP A 214 -6.48 17.02 -12.33
C ASP A 214 -6.49 18.58 -12.41
N GLN A 215 -5.83 19.26 -11.48
CA GLN A 215 -5.84 20.73 -11.35
C GLN A 215 -7.23 21.35 -11.08
N VAL A 216 -8.25 20.55 -10.77
CA VAL A 216 -9.66 20.95 -10.58
C VAL A 216 -10.10 20.80 -9.14
N LEU A 217 -9.86 19.63 -8.53
CA LEU A 217 -10.25 19.37 -7.14
C LEU A 217 -9.04 19.55 -6.21
N PHE A 218 -9.21 20.33 -5.16
CA PHE A 218 -8.19 20.57 -4.16
C PHE A 218 -8.66 20.07 -2.79
N LEU A 219 -7.92 19.16 -2.20
CA LEU A 219 -8.18 18.67 -0.84
C LEU A 219 -7.04 19.11 0.10
N PRO A 220 -7.35 19.53 1.32
CA PRO A 220 -6.32 19.88 2.28
C PRO A 220 -5.51 18.62 2.65
N LEU A 221 -4.20 18.77 2.77
CA LEU A 221 -3.30 17.75 3.26
C LEU A 221 -3.12 17.86 4.78
N PRO A 222 -2.92 16.73 5.47
CA PRO A 222 -2.39 16.76 6.83
C PRO A 222 -1.06 17.54 6.87
N ILE A 223 -0.86 18.35 7.90
CA ILE A 223 0.34 19.18 8.04
C ILE A 223 1.62 18.32 8.08
N ARG A 224 1.52 17.09 8.60
CA ARG A 224 2.65 16.17 8.73
C ARG A 224 2.45 14.94 7.86
N LEU A 225 3.38 14.72 6.96
CA LEU A 225 3.47 13.54 6.12
C LEU A 225 4.80 12.84 6.41
N ARG A 226 4.74 11.54 6.68
CA ARG A 226 5.95 10.74 6.87
C ARG A 226 6.11 9.84 5.65
N PHE A 227 7.24 9.95 4.96
CA PHE A 227 7.58 9.10 3.85
C PHE A 227 8.42 7.93 4.35
N ASP A 228 7.81 6.76 4.38
CA ASP A 228 8.44 5.48 4.72
C ASP A 228 7.87 4.37 3.84
N SER A 229 8.32 3.14 4.03
CA SER A 229 7.87 1.97 3.25
C SER A 229 6.56 1.34 3.74
N LEU A 230 5.91 1.91 4.75
CA LEU A 230 4.75 1.31 5.38
C LEU A 230 3.46 1.78 4.70
N ASN A 231 2.54 0.85 4.44
CA ASN A 231 1.19 1.18 3.99
C ASN A 231 0.47 2.01 5.06
N ARG A 232 -0.33 2.98 4.61
CA ARG A 232 -1.07 3.91 5.47
C ARG A 232 -2.54 3.80 5.22
N GLN A 233 -3.32 4.02 6.27
CA GLN A 233 -4.73 4.32 6.08
C GLN A 233 -4.89 5.74 5.50
N PRO A 234 -5.88 5.96 4.62
CA PRO A 234 -6.21 7.31 4.19
C PRO A 234 -6.58 8.17 5.40
N PRO A 235 -6.35 9.49 5.37
CA PRO A 235 -6.67 10.38 6.50
C PRO A 235 -8.11 10.30 6.96
N VAL A 236 -9.03 10.02 6.03
CA VAL A 236 -10.45 9.83 6.31
C VAL A 236 -10.94 8.63 5.51
N SER A 237 -11.68 7.74 6.16
CA SER A 237 -12.41 6.64 5.54
C SER A 237 -13.90 6.89 5.65
N ILE A 238 -14.65 6.53 4.62
CA ILE A 238 -16.11 6.71 4.55
C ILE A 238 -16.74 5.36 4.26
N PHE A 239 -17.63 4.93 5.15
CA PHE A 239 -18.32 3.65 5.04
C PHE A 239 -19.81 3.84 5.12
N TYR A 240 -20.55 2.87 4.62
CA TYR A 240 -21.97 2.68 4.85
C TYR A 240 -22.19 1.26 5.38
N ASP A 241 -22.90 1.11 6.49
CA ASP A 241 -23.24 -0.19 7.07
C ASP A 241 -24.64 -0.07 7.70
N ASP A 242 -25.61 -0.72 7.10
CA ASP A 242 -27.00 -0.70 7.57
C ASP A 242 -27.47 -2.08 8.07
N PHE A 243 -26.65 -3.11 7.84
CA PHE A 243 -26.95 -4.47 8.25
C PHE A 243 -26.43 -4.73 9.68
N ASP A 244 -27.20 -4.31 10.68
CA ASP A 244 -26.95 -4.70 12.06
C ASP A 244 -28.26 -5.13 12.71
N ARG A 245 -28.40 -6.43 13.03
CA ARG A 245 -29.54 -6.95 13.79
C ARG A 245 -29.69 -6.29 15.17
N GLU A 246 -28.58 -5.79 15.69
CA GLU A 246 -28.54 -5.10 16.99
C GLU A 246 -28.74 -3.58 16.84
N GLU A 247 -29.03 -3.07 15.63
CA GLU A 247 -29.22 -1.65 15.31
C GLU A 247 -28.06 -0.71 15.70
N LEU A 248 -26.92 -1.27 16.08
CA LEU A 248 -25.77 -0.53 16.59
C LEU A 248 -24.97 0.19 15.50
N ARG A 249 -25.13 -0.21 14.24
CA ARG A 249 -24.56 0.43 13.06
C ARG A 249 -25.67 0.64 12.03
N ARG A 250 -26.07 1.86 11.82
CA ARG A 250 -26.99 2.22 10.73
C ARG A 250 -26.48 3.43 10.00
N GLY A 251 -26.27 3.26 8.70
CA GLY A 251 -26.04 4.34 7.77
C GLY A 251 -24.58 4.71 7.57
N LEU A 252 -24.34 5.99 7.34
CA LEU A 252 -23.04 6.54 7.00
C LEU A 252 -22.12 6.57 8.23
N ILE A 253 -20.85 6.20 8.02
CA ILE A 253 -19.78 6.26 9.01
C ILE A 253 -18.65 7.10 8.44
N LEU A 254 -18.33 8.19 9.14
CA LEU A 254 -17.18 9.03 8.85
C LEU A 254 -16.08 8.69 9.86
N GLN A 255 -14.92 8.26 9.36
CA GLN A 255 -13.81 7.77 10.20
C GLN A 255 -12.52 8.50 9.85
N PRO A 256 -12.18 9.61 10.54
CA PRO A 256 -10.83 10.17 10.49
C PRO A 256 -9.83 9.21 11.16
N ASN A 257 -8.64 9.08 10.59
CA ASN A 257 -7.61 8.16 11.06
C ASN A 257 -6.40 8.95 11.58
N PHE A 258 -6.08 8.79 12.85
CA PHE A 258 -4.97 9.46 13.53
C PHE A 258 -3.86 8.45 13.87
N GLU A 259 -2.70 8.60 13.24
CA GLU A 259 -1.52 7.81 13.59
C GLU A 259 -0.89 8.36 14.87
N LEU A 260 -1.10 7.71 16.02
CA LEU A 260 -0.56 8.12 17.32
C LEU A 260 0.86 7.63 17.55
N LEU A 261 1.16 6.40 17.13
CA LEU A 261 2.50 5.83 17.17
C LEU A 261 2.84 5.31 15.79
N ARG A 262 4.07 5.58 15.38
CA ARG A 262 4.61 5.05 14.14
C ARG A 262 6.11 4.91 14.24
N ASP A 263 6.52 3.68 14.29
CA ASP A 263 7.88 3.20 14.21
C ASP A 263 7.91 2.08 13.15
N PRO A 264 9.03 1.72 12.51
CA PRO A 264 9.09 0.61 11.56
C PRO A 264 8.51 -0.70 12.09
N ASN A 265 8.58 -0.90 13.40
CA ASN A 265 8.12 -2.11 14.06
C ASN A 265 6.79 -1.95 14.82
N VAL A 266 6.38 -0.73 15.14
CA VAL A 266 5.17 -0.47 15.95
C VAL A 266 4.32 0.60 15.30
N SER A 267 3.02 0.35 15.17
CA SER A 267 2.05 1.35 14.75
C SER A 267 0.79 1.30 15.61
N LEU A 268 0.25 2.48 15.92
CA LEU A 268 -1.04 2.64 16.58
C LEU A 268 -1.83 3.71 15.85
N VAL A 269 -2.96 3.32 15.29
CA VAL A 269 -3.92 4.21 14.65
C VAL A 269 -5.16 4.28 15.52
N LEU A 270 -5.58 5.48 15.86
CA LEU A 270 -6.83 5.76 16.56
C LEU A 270 -7.79 6.43 15.59
N SER A 271 -8.98 5.88 15.45
CA SER A 271 -9.96 6.31 14.47
C SER A 271 -11.32 6.54 15.16
N PRO A 272 -11.63 7.78 15.55
CA PRO A 272 -12.99 8.12 15.94
C PRO A 272 -13.97 7.83 14.80
N GLN A 273 -15.15 7.32 15.11
CA GLN A 273 -16.20 7.06 14.15
C GLN A 273 -17.38 7.96 14.45
N LEU A 274 -17.84 8.70 13.45
CA LEU A 274 -19.00 9.55 13.53
C LEU A 274 -20.14 8.89 12.75
N TYR A 275 -21.29 8.72 13.40
CA TYR A 275 -22.53 8.19 12.83
C TYR A 275 -23.55 9.33 12.69
N PRO A 276 -23.56 10.08 11.56
CA PRO A 276 -24.38 11.30 11.44
C PRO A 276 -25.86 11.08 11.75
N GLN A 277 -26.43 9.95 11.33
CA GLN A 277 -27.85 9.64 11.55
C GLN A 277 -28.18 9.48 13.04
N ARG A 278 -27.21 9.05 13.86
CA ARG A 278 -27.38 8.83 15.31
C ARG A 278 -27.05 10.07 16.14
N LEU A 279 -26.18 10.96 15.63
CA LEU A 279 -25.85 12.23 16.31
C LEU A 279 -27.09 13.10 16.55
N TRP A 280 -28.07 13.04 15.64
CA TRP A 280 -29.28 13.85 15.70
C TRP A 280 -30.57 13.06 15.95
N GLY A 281 -30.52 11.74 15.93
CA GLY A 281 -31.72 10.88 16.02
C GLY A 281 -31.73 9.85 17.15
N SER A 282 -30.67 9.78 17.97
CA SER A 282 -30.58 8.76 19.02
C SER A 282 -31.28 9.21 20.33
N GLU A 283 -32.12 8.34 20.88
CA GLU A 283 -32.70 8.51 22.21
C GLU A 283 -31.66 8.37 23.33
N GLN A 284 -30.49 7.77 23.03
CA GLN A 284 -29.40 7.51 23.99
C GLN A 284 -28.38 8.68 24.07
N GLY A 285 -28.64 9.77 23.33
CA GLY A 285 -27.85 10.99 23.37
C GLY A 285 -26.70 11.04 22.35
N LEU A 286 -26.00 12.16 22.30
CA LEU A 286 -24.95 12.45 21.31
C LEU A 286 -23.81 11.42 21.28
N LEU A 287 -23.44 10.85 22.44
CA LEU A 287 -22.35 9.89 22.54
C LEU A 287 -22.65 8.56 21.86
N ASP A 288 -23.92 8.23 21.65
CA ASP A 288 -24.31 7.08 20.84
C ASP A 288 -23.91 7.23 19.36
N GLY A 289 -23.88 8.45 18.87
CA GLY A 289 -23.41 8.79 17.51
C GLY A 289 -21.89 8.86 17.36
N ILE A 290 -21.11 8.55 18.41
CA ILE A 290 -19.64 8.60 18.38
C ILE A 290 -19.09 7.22 18.76
N GLY A 291 -18.37 6.60 17.84
CA GLY A 291 -17.61 5.37 18.08
C GLY A 291 -16.12 5.63 18.14
N LEU A 292 -15.38 4.61 18.49
CA LEU A 292 -13.93 4.64 18.54
C LEU A 292 -13.37 3.31 18.02
N ARG A 293 -12.38 3.40 17.13
CA ARG A 293 -11.62 2.26 16.66
C ARG A 293 -10.14 2.46 16.98
N ALA A 294 -9.47 1.40 17.38
CA ALA A 294 -8.02 1.36 17.58
C ALA A 294 -7.44 0.18 16.82
N ASP A 295 -6.41 0.42 16.03
CA ASP A 295 -5.64 -0.59 15.33
C ASP A 295 -4.18 -0.49 15.80
N PHE A 296 -3.69 -1.52 16.47
CA PHE A 296 -2.31 -1.64 16.91
C PHE A 296 -1.62 -2.76 16.15
N ARG A 297 -0.38 -2.54 15.75
CA ARG A 297 0.45 -3.53 15.08
C ARG A 297 1.88 -3.46 15.61
N TRP A 298 2.41 -4.62 15.93
CA TRP A 298 3.79 -4.78 16.38
C TRP A 298 4.48 -5.88 15.59
N ARG A 299 5.51 -5.51 14.84
CA ARG A 299 6.38 -6.43 14.10
C ARG A 299 7.59 -6.77 14.95
N GLN A 300 7.96 -8.03 14.93
CA GLN A 300 9.13 -8.58 15.61
C GLN A 300 10.02 -9.26 14.53
N PRO A 301 10.86 -8.49 13.82
CA PRO A 301 11.63 -9.01 12.68
C PRO A 301 12.53 -10.18 13.04
N GLU A 302 13.16 -10.13 14.23
CA GLU A 302 14.05 -11.19 14.71
C GLU A 302 13.32 -12.52 14.97
N ALA A 303 12.05 -12.48 15.32
CA ALA A 303 11.20 -13.64 15.54
C ALA A 303 10.36 -14.00 14.30
N ASN A 304 10.49 -13.28 13.19
CA ASN A 304 9.60 -13.39 12.02
C ASN A 304 8.11 -13.33 12.42
N ALA A 305 7.78 -12.52 13.42
CA ALA A 305 6.46 -12.48 14.02
C ALA A 305 5.82 -11.10 13.93
N GLN A 306 4.50 -11.07 13.94
CA GLN A 306 3.68 -9.85 14.01
C GLN A 306 2.51 -10.05 14.94
N THR A 307 2.31 -9.12 15.86
CA THR A 307 1.10 -9.03 16.69
C THR A 307 0.23 -7.89 16.17
N SER A 308 -1.05 -8.14 15.96
CA SER A 308 -2.05 -7.14 15.65
C SER A 308 -3.17 -7.17 16.67
N LEU A 309 -3.63 -5.99 17.07
CA LEU A 309 -4.81 -5.80 17.91
C LEU A 309 -5.74 -4.85 17.19
N PHE A 310 -6.98 -5.23 17.12
CA PHE A 310 -8.09 -4.41 16.66
C PHE A 310 -9.09 -4.30 17.79
N ALA A 311 -9.59 -3.09 18.07
CA ALA A 311 -10.68 -2.85 18.99
C ALA A 311 -11.60 -1.77 18.43
N GLU A 312 -12.92 -2.01 18.49
CA GLU A 312 -13.94 -1.08 17.99
C GLU A 312 -15.08 -0.99 18.99
N LEU A 313 -15.36 0.23 19.44
CA LEU A 313 -16.52 0.56 20.28
C LEU A 313 -17.53 1.35 19.44
N ARG A 314 -18.73 0.82 19.27
CA ARG A 314 -19.77 1.38 18.38
C ARG A 314 -20.77 2.22 19.16
N GLY A 315 -20.45 3.47 19.38
CA GLY A 315 -21.19 4.37 20.25
C GLY A 315 -20.73 4.26 21.70
N ILE A 316 -20.55 5.41 22.35
CA ILE A 316 -20.07 5.51 23.73
C ILE A 316 -21.28 5.46 24.67
N VAL A 317 -21.83 4.26 24.90
CA VAL A 317 -22.91 4.00 25.83
C VAL A 317 -22.44 3.00 26.87
N PHE A 318 -22.19 3.48 28.09
CA PHE A 318 -21.50 2.68 29.13
C PHE A 318 -22.33 1.47 29.61
N GLN A 319 -23.67 1.55 29.61
CA GLN A 319 -24.53 0.45 30.01
C GLN A 319 -24.48 -0.74 29.02
N GLU A 320 -24.16 -0.46 27.75
CA GLU A 320 -24.10 -1.44 26.67
C GLU A 320 -22.69 -1.70 26.19
N PHE A 321 -21.66 -1.31 26.97
CA PHE A 321 -20.25 -1.37 26.56
C PHE A 321 -19.85 -2.76 26.03
N ALA A 322 -20.21 -3.82 26.75
CA ALA A 322 -19.87 -5.19 26.34
C ALA A 322 -20.54 -5.60 25.02
N GLN A 323 -21.75 -5.12 24.75
CA GLN A 323 -22.47 -5.43 23.51
C GLN A 323 -21.94 -4.61 22.32
N ARG A 324 -21.39 -3.44 22.59
CA ARG A 324 -20.90 -2.50 21.58
C ARG A 324 -19.40 -2.66 21.26
N LEU A 325 -18.66 -3.31 22.15
CA LEU A 325 -17.24 -3.59 21.97
C LEU A 325 -17.05 -4.80 21.04
N ARG A 326 -16.12 -4.67 20.10
CA ARG A 326 -15.51 -5.78 19.36
C ARG A 326 -14.01 -5.68 19.49
N ALA A 327 -13.35 -6.82 19.65
CA ALA A 327 -11.90 -6.83 19.75
C ALA A 327 -11.33 -8.11 19.15
N GLN A 328 -10.16 -8.00 18.59
CA GLN A 328 -9.39 -9.16 18.12
C GLN A 328 -7.92 -8.92 18.38
N VAL A 329 -7.25 -9.94 18.90
CA VAL A 329 -5.79 -10.01 18.99
C VAL A 329 -5.34 -11.19 18.15
N GLU A 330 -4.36 -10.95 17.31
CA GLU A 330 -3.76 -12.00 16.49
C GLU A 330 -2.23 -11.89 16.55
N HIS A 331 -1.59 -12.99 16.84
CA HIS A 331 -0.14 -13.14 16.81
C HIS A 331 0.24 -14.15 15.73
N ARG A 332 0.94 -13.68 14.69
CA ARG A 332 1.37 -14.47 13.54
C ARG A 332 2.87 -14.68 13.57
N ILE A 333 3.30 -15.88 13.26
CA ILE A 333 4.70 -16.27 13.15
C ILE A 333 4.89 -16.91 11.78
N THR A 334 5.79 -16.36 10.97
CA THR A 334 6.20 -17.00 9.71
C THR A 334 7.21 -18.11 10.03
N THR A 335 6.89 -19.31 9.62
CA THR A 335 7.70 -20.51 9.86
C THR A 335 8.84 -20.64 8.84
N GLY A 336 9.85 -21.47 9.13
CA GLY A 336 11.03 -21.62 8.28
C GLY A 336 10.75 -22.21 6.88
N ASP A 337 9.62 -22.89 6.71
CA ASP A 337 9.12 -23.41 5.42
C ASP A 337 8.32 -22.35 4.62
N GLY A 338 8.17 -21.13 5.17
CA GLY A 338 7.37 -20.04 4.57
C GLY A 338 5.88 -20.15 4.87
N GLY A 339 5.45 -21.06 5.74
CA GLY A 339 4.11 -21.14 6.27
C GLY A 339 3.85 -20.08 7.36
N GLU A 340 2.64 -20.07 7.91
CA GLU A 340 2.21 -19.12 8.92
C GLU A 340 1.47 -19.82 10.06
N VAL A 341 1.93 -19.64 11.30
CA VAL A 341 1.20 -19.99 12.52
C VAL A 341 0.54 -18.76 13.07
N ALA A 342 -0.75 -18.82 13.35
CA ALA A 342 -1.50 -17.71 13.95
C ALA A 342 -2.20 -18.14 15.23
N TYR A 343 -2.06 -17.34 16.30
CA TYR A 343 -2.83 -17.43 17.53
C TYR A 343 -3.81 -16.28 17.55
N THR A 344 -5.10 -16.57 17.73
CA THR A 344 -6.16 -15.57 17.64
C THR A 344 -7.05 -15.63 18.86
N TYR A 345 -7.32 -14.47 19.45
CA TYR A 345 -8.47 -14.28 20.34
C TYR A 345 -9.38 -13.22 19.75
N ALA A 346 -10.66 -13.50 19.65
CA ALA A 346 -11.65 -12.56 19.13
C ALA A 346 -12.87 -12.51 20.07
N TYR A 347 -13.33 -11.28 20.32
CA TYR A 347 -14.53 -10.96 21.09
C TYR A 347 -15.55 -10.30 20.17
N ARG A 348 -16.76 -10.88 20.08
CA ARG A 348 -17.87 -10.46 19.23
C ARG A 348 -17.48 -10.32 17.76
N GLU A 349 -16.80 -11.34 17.23
CA GLU A 349 -16.40 -11.40 15.82
C GLU A 349 -17.63 -11.58 14.93
N ARG A 350 -17.69 -10.81 13.83
CA ARG A 350 -18.82 -10.84 12.89
C ARG A 350 -18.44 -11.63 11.65
N PHE A 351 -19.22 -12.65 11.33
CA PHE A 351 -19.10 -13.46 10.14
C PHE A 351 -20.28 -13.26 9.20
N PHE A 352 -20.03 -13.18 7.91
CA PHE A 352 -21.07 -13.28 6.91
C PHE A 352 -21.19 -14.74 6.46
N SER A 353 -22.30 -15.37 6.78
CA SER A 353 -22.55 -16.79 6.54
C SER A 353 -23.54 -16.99 5.38
N GLY A 354 -23.22 -16.43 4.20
CA GLY A 354 -24.02 -16.56 2.99
C GLY A 354 -25.50 -16.20 3.23
N ARG A 355 -26.41 -17.12 2.91
CA ARG A 355 -27.87 -16.92 3.07
C ARG A 355 -28.33 -16.71 4.51
N LEU A 356 -27.54 -17.08 5.51
CA LEU A 356 -27.82 -16.82 6.93
C LEU A 356 -27.52 -15.38 7.35
N GLY A 357 -26.91 -14.59 6.45
CA GLY A 357 -26.51 -13.21 6.74
C GLY A 357 -25.38 -13.13 7.76
N PHE A 358 -25.30 -12.00 8.46
CA PHE A 358 -24.27 -11.81 9.48
C PHE A 358 -24.59 -12.57 10.77
N GLN A 359 -23.58 -13.28 11.30
CA GLN A 359 -23.62 -14.01 12.56
C GLN A 359 -22.52 -13.48 13.48
N ILE A 360 -22.76 -13.50 14.80
CA ILE A 360 -21.78 -13.07 15.80
C ILE A 360 -21.23 -14.29 16.53
N VAL A 361 -19.92 -14.38 16.58
CA VAL A 361 -19.18 -15.29 17.46
C VAL A 361 -18.76 -14.48 18.68
N GLU A 362 -19.33 -14.80 19.84
CA GLU A 362 -19.13 -14.01 21.06
C GLU A 362 -17.68 -14.10 21.55
N ASN A 363 -17.13 -15.31 21.56
CA ASN A 363 -15.73 -15.53 21.90
C ASN A 363 -15.13 -16.62 21.01
N ARG A 364 -13.94 -16.38 20.53
CA ARG A 364 -13.15 -17.39 19.84
C ARG A 364 -11.68 -17.30 20.29
N LEU A 365 -11.13 -18.42 20.75
CA LEU A 365 -9.71 -18.58 21.04
C LEU A 365 -9.20 -19.72 20.18
N GLY A 366 -8.19 -19.49 19.36
CA GLY A 366 -7.72 -20.50 18.45
C GLY A 366 -6.26 -20.37 18.06
N ALA A 367 -5.75 -21.48 17.51
CA ALA A 367 -4.47 -21.55 16.84
C ALA A 367 -4.66 -22.15 15.45
N SER A 368 -3.97 -21.62 14.45
CA SER A 368 -4.01 -22.17 13.10
C SER A 368 -2.63 -22.16 12.46
N TYR A 369 -2.40 -23.15 11.59
CA TYR A 369 -1.29 -23.17 10.67
C TYR A 369 -1.81 -23.09 9.24
N ARG A 370 -1.20 -22.26 8.41
CA ARG A 370 -1.43 -22.17 6.97
C ARG A 370 -0.12 -22.47 6.26
N SER A 371 -0.15 -23.41 5.31
CA SER A 371 1.01 -23.71 4.48
C SER A 371 1.34 -22.57 3.52
N PRO A 372 2.59 -22.44 3.06
CA PRO A 372 2.85 -21.68 1.84
C PRO A 372 2.14 -22.35 0.66
N THR A 373 1.99 -21.63 -0.46
CA THR A 373 1.52 -22.23 -1.71
C THR A 373 2.59 -23.16 -2.25
N LEU A 374 2.27 -24.45 -2.29
CA LEU A 374 3.16 -25.53 -2.73
C LEU A 374 2.89 -25.81 -4.21
N ARG A 375 3.84 -25.49 -5.07
CA ARG A 375 3.77 -25.86 -6.49
C ARG A 375 4.14 -27.35 -6.65
N LEU A 376 3.21 -28.15 -7.19
CA LEU A 376 3.40 -29.59 -7.34
C LEU A 376 4.22 -29.91 -8.60
N GLY A 377 5.53 -29.88 -8.48
CA GLY A 377 6.47 -30.12 -9.57
C GLY A 377 6.23 -29.23 -10.78
N ASN A 378 6.22 -29.79 -11.98
CA ASN A 378 5.96 -29.09 -13.25
C ASN A 378 4.49 -29.17 -13.70
N THR A 379 3.58 -29.61 -12.84
CA THR A 379 2.17 -29.80 -13.20
C THR A 379 1.41 -28.50 -13.34
N GLY A 380 1.93 -27.39 -12.78
CA GLY A 380 1.21 -26.13 -12.67
C GLY A 380 0.08 -26.13 -11.65
N LEU A 381 0.00 -27.17 -10.80
CA LEU A 381 -0.94 -27.26 -9.69
C LEU A 381 -0.34 -26.58 -8.45
N ASP A 382 -1.12 -25.70 -7.85
CA ASP A 382 -0.82 -24.99 -6.61
C ASP A 382 -1.68 -25.57 -5.49
N LEU A 383 -1.03 -26.13 -4.46
CA LEU A 383 -1.65 -26.70 -3.27
C LEU A 383 -1.42 -25.76 -2.08
N SER A 384 -2.46 -25.49 -1.33
CA SER A 384 -2.38 -24.88 0.00
C SER A 384 -3.26 -25.65 0.99
N TYR A 385 -2.86 -25.70 2.26
CA TYR A 385 -3.66 -26.30 3.31
C TYR A 385 -3.62 -25.49 4.59
N ARG A 386 -4.65 -25.69 5.42
CA ARG A 386 -4.83 -25.03 6.71
C ARG A 386 -5.27 -26.04 7.76
N ILE A 387 -4.73 -25.91 8.96
CA ILE A 387 -5.16 -26.65 10.15
C ILE A 387 -5.50 -25.61 11.21
N ALA A 388 -6.67 -25.70 11.82
CA ALA A 388 -7.08 -24.78 12.88
C ALA A 388 -7.75 -25.52 14.03
N ALA A 389 -7.41 -25.14 15.25
CA ALA A 389 -8.06 -25.60 16.47
C ALA A 389 -8.58 -24.37 17.22
N ASP A 390 -9.89 -24.32 17.44
CA ASP A 390 -10.59 -23.20 18.04
C ASP A 390 -11.44 -23.68 19.22
N TYR A 391 -11.55 -22.86 20.27
CA TYR A 391 -12.62 -22.90 21.26
C TYR A 391 -13.57 -21.74 20.96
N ILE A 392 -14.85 -22.04 20.79
CA ILE A 392 -15.83 -21.14 20.20
C ILE A 392 -17.07 -21.05 21.09
N ASP A 393 -17.54 -19.82 21.33
CA ASP A 393 -18.79 -19.49 22.00
C ASP A 393 -19.68 -18.72 21.01
N ALA A 394 -20.72 -19.34 20.51
CA ALA A 394 -21.60 -18.79 19.49
C ALA A 394 -23.00 -19.40 19.56
N LEU A 395 -23.94 -18.84 18.77
CA LEU A 395 -25.28 -19.39 18.64
C LEU A 395 -25.23 -20.81 18.11
N GLY A 396 -25.88 -21.69 18.81
CA GLY A 396 -26.07 -23.09 18.47
C GLY A 396 -27.21 -23.31 17.50
N GLN A 397 -27.25 -24.50 16.95
CA GLN A 397 -28.36 -24.98 16.15
C GLN A 397 -28.72 -26.43 16.50
N PRO A 398 -30.02 -26.74 16.68
CA PRO A 398 -30.45 -28.10 16.99
C PRO A 398 -30.13 -29.07 15.86
N ASP A 399 -30.41 -30.33 16.13
CA ASP A 399 -29.84 -31.52 15.55
C ASP A 399 -30.09 -31.74 14.06
N GLU A 400 -31.10 -31.16 13.46
CA GLU A 400 -31.43 -31.56 12.09
C GLU A 400 -31.02 -30.55 11.01
N ILE A 401 -30.65 -31.17 9.94
CA ILE A 401 -30.04 -30.62 8.74
C ILE A 401 -31.12 -29.89 7.97
N ASP A 402 -31.46 -28.71 8.42
CA ASP A 402 -32.24 -27.86 7.55
C ASP A 402 -31.31 -26.99 6.72
N THR A 403 -31.30 -27.23 5.43
CA THR A 403 -30.59 -26.41 4.47
C THR A 403 -31.34 -25.12 4.14
N ASP A 404 -32.58 -24.99 4.65
CA ASP A 404 -33.37 -23.77 4.53
C ASP A 404 -32.87 -22.73 5.55
N PRO A 405 -32.37 -21.57 5.13
CA PRO A 405 -31.88 -20.54 6.03
C PRO A 405 -32.95 -19.96 6.95
N GLU A 406 -34.19 -19.86 6.52
CA GLU A 406 -35.29 -19.34 7.35
C GLU A 406 -35.60 -20.27 8.50
N LEU A 407 -35.66 -21.58 8.22
CA LEU A 407 -35.83 -22.60 9.24
C LEU A 407 -34.62 -22.70 10.16
N ALA A 408 -33.41 -22.58 9.60
CA ALA A 408 -32.19 -22.55 10.40
C ALA A 408 -32.13 -21.39 11.37
N LEU A 409 -32.58 -20.23 10.97
CA LEU A 409 -32.68 -19.05 11.84
C LEU A 409 -33.83 -19.17 12.86
N ALA A 410 -34.97 -19.74 12.48
CA ALA A 410 -36.11 -19.96 13.37
C ALA A 410 -35.80 -21.00 14.45
N ASN A 411 -34.96 -21.98 14.16
CA ASN A 411 -34.55 -23.07 15.05
C ASN A 411 -33.26 -22.79 15.82
N THR A 412 -32.80 -21.53 15.89
CA THR A 412 -31.60 -21.16 16.64
C THR A 412 -31.78 -21.45 18.12
N THR A 413 -30.84 -22.14 18.74
CA THR A 413 -30.79 -22.38 20.18
C THR A 413 -29.97 -21.34 20.91
N ASP A 414 -29.91 -21.48 22.23
CA ASP A 414 -28.99 -20.71 23.07
C ASP A 414 -27.54 -20.88 22.64
N ARG A 415 -26.70 -19.99 23.13
CA ARG A 415 -25.26 -20.05 22.90
C ARG A 415 -24.68 -21.36 23.42
N ILE A 416 -23.80 -21.94 22.60
CA ILE A 416 -23.06 -23.16 22.93
C ILE A 416 -21.56 -22.89 22.87
N GLN A 417 -20.82 -23.65 23.66
CA GLN A 417 -19.36 -23.58 23.76
C GLN A 417 -18.75 -24.91 23.40
N LEU A 418 -18.04 -24.97 22.30
CA LEU A 418 -17.42 -26.18 21.79
C LEU A 418 -16.02 -25.90 21.26
N SER A 419 -15.15 -26.91 21.34
CA SER A 419 -13.91 -26.93 20.58
C SER A 419 -14.17 -27.44 19.17
N ARG A 420 -13.46 -26.87 18.20
CA ARG A 420 -13.49 -27.27 16.79
C ARG A 420 -12.06 -27.54 16.31
N LEU A 421 -11.84 -28.66 15.63
CA LEU A 421 -10.67 -28.91 14.79
C LEU A 421 -11.12 -28.81 13.34
N GLN A 422 -10.48 -27.92 12.56
CA GLN A 422 -10.77 -27.74 11.15
C GLN A 422 -9.54 -28.02 10.30
N LEU A 423 -9.72 -28.84 9.28
CA LEU A 423 -8.71 -29.15 8.25
C LEU A 423 -9.22 -28.63 6.92
N GLY A 424 -8.43 -27.83 6.23
CA GLY A 424 -8.76 -27.29 4.92
C GLY A 424 -7.64 -27.57 3.92
N ALA A 425 -7.99 -27.82 2.67
CA ALA A 425 -7.05 -27.94 1.57
C ALA A 425 -7.65 -27.37 0.28
N THR A 426 -6.82 -26.72 -0.51
CA THR A 426 -7.21 -26.17 -1.81
C THR A 426 -6.15 -26.51 -2.84
N LEU A 427 -6.57 -27.07 -3.97
CA LEU A 427 -5.75 -27.40 -5.11
C LEU A 427 -6.27 -26.63 -6.32
N ASN A 428 -5.47 -25.74 -6.87
CA ASN A 428 -5.86 -24.86 -7.97
C ASN A 428 -4.90 -24.97 -9.15
N ARG A 429 -5.43 -24.73 -10.34
CA ARG A 429 -4.62 -24.55 -11.56
C ARG A 429 -5.27 -23.52 -12.47
N SER A 430 -4.42 -22.63 -13.03
CA SER A 430 -4.82 -21.68 -14.06
C SER A 430 -4.14 -22.01 -15.38
N PHE A 431 -4.92 -21.96 -16.47
CA PHE A 431 -4.46 -22.21 -17.82
C PHE A 431 -4.65 -20.94 -18.65
N PRO A 432 -3.58 -20.34 -19.19
CA PRO A 432 -3.74 -19.25 -20.14
C PRO A 432 -4.31 -19.84 -21.44
N LEU A 433 -5.51 -19.43 -21.80
CA LEU A 433 -6.14 -19.84 -23.06
C LEU A 433 -5.72 -18.89 -24.20
N TRP A 434 -5.55 -17.63 -23.86
CA TRP A 434 -5.10 -16.61 -24.78
C TRP A 434 -4.39 -15.49 -24.03
N SER A 435 -3.30 -14.99 -24.60
CA SER A 435 -2.67 -13.75 -24.22
C SER A 435 -2.04 -13.10 -25.46
N PRO A 436 -2.18 -11.80 -25.65
CA PRO A 436 -1.55 -11.13 -26.78
C PRO A 436 -0.02 -11.17 -26.62
N PRO A 437 0.72 -11.14 -27.73
CA PRO A 437 2.16 -11.03 -27.68
C PRO A 437 2.53 -9.71 -27.02
N LYS A 438 3.49 -9.74 -26.06
CA LYS A 438 4.00 -8.52 -25.43
C LYS A 438 4.77 -7.71 -26.46
N THR A 439 4.25 -6.55 -26.84
CA THR A 439 4.95 -5.60 -27.71
C THR A 439 5.84 -4.70 -26.84
N ALA A 440 7.12 -4.56 -27.19
CA ALA A 440 8.11 -3.79 -26.44
C ALA A 440 7.83 -2.26 -26.36
N ALA A 441 6.73 -1.80 -27.00
CA ALA A 441 6.39 -0.39 -27.16
C ALA A 441 4.93 -0.09 -26.76
N ASP A 442 4.37 -0.82 -25.80
CA ASP A 442 3.03 -0.46 -25.30
C ASP A 442 3.06 0.92 -24.66
N PRO A 443 2.19 1.84 -25.08
CA PRO A 443 2.12 3.16 -24.47
C PRO A 443 1.79 3.04 -22.98
N PRO A 444 2.26 3.98 -22.13
CA PRO A 444 1.94 3.95 -20.71
C PRO A 444 0.42 3.97 -20.52
N PRO A 445 -0.12 3.24 -19.54
CA PRO A 445 -1.56 3.18 -19.32
C PRO A 445 -2.10 4.57 -19.00
N ARG A 446 -3.23 4.95 -19.64
CA ARG A 446 -3.87 6.26 -19.45
C ARG A 446 -4.65 6.35 -18.13
N PHE A 447 -5.32 5.27 -17.78
CA PHE A 447 -6.30 5.24 -16.69
C PHE A 447 -6.04 4.09 -15.72
N SER A 448 -4.77 3.76 -15.48
CA SER A 448 -4.35 2.73 -14.55
C SER A 448 -2.95 3.04 -14.05
N ALA A 449 -2.66 2.71 -12.79
CA ALA A 449 -1.35 2.85 -12.21
C ALA A 449 -0.32 1.89 -12.82
N LEU A 450 -0.78 0.69 -13.19
CA LEU A 450 0.03 -0.36 -13.81
C LEU A 450 -0.57 -0.78 -15.16
N PRO A 451 0.25 -1.28 -16.09
CA PRO A 451 -0.25 -1.88 -17.32
C PRO A 451 -1.25 -3.00 -17.02
N ILE A 452 -2.34 -3.02 -17.76
CA ILE A 452 -3.37 -4.06 -17.62
C ILE A 452 -2.99 -5.20 -18.56
N GLU A 453 -2.73 -6.37 -17.99
CA GLU A 453 -2.43 -7.56 -18.77
C GLU A 453 -3.72 -8.13 -19.36
N GLN A 454 -3.79 -8.13 -20.70
CA GLN A 454 -4.88 -8.74 -21.44
C GLN A 454 -4.68 -10.26 -21.48
N GLY A 455 -5.80 -10.98 -21.49
CA GLY A 455 -5.75 -12.42 -21.62
C GLY A 455 -7.07 -13.09 -21.28
N ILE A 456 -7.15 -14.38 -21.56
CA ILE A 456 -8.24 -15.25 -21.17
C ILE A 456 -7.62 -16.44 -20.45
N TRP A 457 -8.09 -16.69 -19.24
CA TRP A 457 -7.59 -17.76 -18.38
C TRP A 457 -8.74 -18.68 -18.00
N LEU A 458 -8.50 -19.98 -18.04
CA LEU A 458 -9.34 -21.00 -17.45
C LEU A 458 -8.77 -21.35 -16.08
N SER A 459 -9.56 -21.21 -15.04
CA SER A 459 -9.23 -21.64 -13.68
C SER A 459 -9.99 -22.91 -13.32
N THR A 460 -9.33 -23.84 -12.66
CA THR A 460 -9.94 -25.04 -12.11
C THR A 460 -9.46 -25.23 -10.68
N GLY A 461 -10.32 -25.71 -9.80
CA GLY A 461 -9.96 -25.91 -8.40
C GLY A 461 -10.76 -27.02 -7.73
N VAL A 462 -10.17 -27.56 -6.67
CA VAL A 462 -10.85 -28.43 -5.70
C VAL A 462 -10.52 -27.89 -4.33
N SER A 463 -11.55 -27.66 -3.52
CA SER A 463 -11.41 -27.27 -2.12
C SER A 463 -12.10 -28.27 -1.22
N SER A 464 -11.50 -28.57 -0.08
CA SER A 464 -12.07 -29.45 0.95
C SER A 464 -11.91 -28.84 2.32
N SER A 465 -12.97 -28.90 3.13
CA SER A 465 -12.98 -28.48 4.53
C SER A 465 -13.62 -29.56 5.39
N GLN A 466 -12.94 -29.96 6.46
CA GLN A 466 -13.37 -30.96 7.42
C GLN A 466 -13.36 -30.32 8.81
N SER A 467 -14.51 -30.23 9.45
CA SER A 467 -14.66 -29.68 10.81
C SER A 467 -15.14 -30.76 11.76
N PHE A 468 -14.45 -30.93 12.88
CA PHE A 468 -14.76 -31.88 13.96
C PHE A 468 -15.01 -31.08 15.23
N TYR A 469 -16.12 -31.36 15.91
CA TYR A 469 -16.55 -30.64 17.11
C TYR A 469 -16.49 -31.54 18.35
N SER A 470 -16.22 -30.92 19.52
CA SER A 470 -16.06 -31.68 20.78
C SER A 470 -17.33 -32.41 21.26
N ASN A 471 -18.50 -32.09 20.70
CA ASN A 471 -19.75 -32.81 20.93
C ASN A 471 -19.95 -34.05 20.04
N GLY A 472 -18.92 -34.46 19.28
CA GLY A 472 -18.95 -35.62 18.39
C GLY A 472 -19.54 -35.35 17.00
N ARG A 473 -20.03 -34.15 16.71
CA ARG A 473 -20.49 -33.79 15.37
C ARG A 473 -19.31 -33.52 14.43
N ALA A 474 -19.56 -33.64 13.15
CA ALA A 474 -18.62 -33.28 12.09
C ALA A 474 -19.35 -32.67 10.91
N GLN A 475 -18.67 -31.79 10.19
CA GLN A 475 -19.10 -31.24 8.91
C GLN A 475 -17.97 -31.42 7.89
N SER A 476 -18.28 -32.04 6.76
CA SER A 476 -17.37 -32.26 5.67
C SER A 476 -17.92 -31.62 4.41
N TYR A 477 -17.13 -30.78 3.78
CA TYR A 477 -17.48 -30.14 2.51
C TYR A 477 -16.33 -30.25 1.52
N THR A 478 -16.62 -30.72 0.31
CA THR A 478 -15.65 -30.78 -0.77
C THR A 478 -16.30 -30.29 -2.04
N ALA A 479 -15.71 -29.28 -2.68
CA ALA A 479 -16.24 -28.66 -3.88
C ALA A 479 -15.21 -28.63 -5.01
N GLY A 480 -15.69 -28.85 -6.22
CA GLY A 480 -14.98 -28.57 -7.46
C GLY A 480 -15.40 -27.24 -8.06
N SER A 481 -14.50 -26.53 -8.68
CA SER A 481 -14.77 -25.26 -9.37
C SER A 481 -14.12 -25.22 -10.75
N ILE A 482 -14.78 -24.53 -11.68
CA ILE A 482 -14.27 -24.19 -13.01
C ILE A 482 -14.69 -22.75 -13.34
N GLY A 483 -13.75 -21.96 -13.84
CA GLY A 483 -14.00 -20.55 -14.12
C GLY A 483 -13.25 -20.03 -15.33
N ILE A 484 -13.78 -19.01 -15.94
CA ILE A 484 -13.15 -18.24 -17.02
C ILE A 484 -13.03 -16.79 -16.55
N ASP A 485 -11.81 -16.26 -16.62
CA ASP A 485 -11.50 -14.85 -16.46
C ASP A 485 -11.01 -14.30 -17.80
N ALA A 486 -11.61 -13.23 -18.30
CA ALA A 486 -11.23 -12.59 -19.56
C ALA A 486 -11.01 -11.10 -19.34
N VAL A 487 -9.84 -10.62 -19.73
CA VAL A 487 -9.46 -9.21 -19.74
C VAL A 487 -9.20 -8.79 -21.17
N ILE A 488 -10.04 -7.92 -21.71
CA ILE A 488 -10.02 -7.51 -23.12
C ILE A 488 -9.93 -5.98 -23.17
N GLY A 489 -9.10 -5.46 -24.06
CA GLY A 489 -8.87 -4.03 -24.27
C GLY A 489 -7.49 -3.60 -23.83
N ALA A 490 -6.95 -2.60 -24.48
CA ALA A 490 -5.58 -2.12 -24.30
C ALA A 490 -5.46 -0.85 -23.45
N PHE A 491 -6.58 -0.25 -23.04
CA PHE A 491 -6.63 1.04 -22.32
C PHE A 491 -6.05 2.22 -23.12
N VAL A 492 -6.17 2.16 -24.43
CA VAL A 492 -5.65 3.17 -25.36
C VAL A 492 -6.74 4.13 -25.78
N ALA A 493 -7.97 3.61 -25.98
CA ALA A 493 -9.14 4.40 -26.33
C ALA A 493 -9.80 5.02 -25.08
N ASP A 494 -10.56 6.09 -25.29
CA ASP A 494 -11.21 6.80 -24.20
C ASP A 494 -12.60 6.25 -23.84
N THR A 495 -13.13 5.31 -24.64
CA THR A 495 -14.50 4.80 -24.48
C THR A 495 -14.54 3.30 -24.75
N PHE A 496 -15.12 2.54 -23.82
CA PHE A 496 -15.34 1.09 -23.89
C PHE A 496 -14.10 0.25 -24.27
N ASP A 497 -12.92 0.70 -23.89
CA ASP A 497 -11.67 0.02 -24.26
C ASP A 497 -11.32 -1.17 -23.37
N TYR A 498 -11.73 -1.14 -22.10
CA TYR A 498 -11.42 -2.17 -21.13
C TYR A 498 -12.66 -2.91 -20.66
N THR A 499 -12.62 -4.23 -20.81
CA THR A 499 -13.66 -5.14 -20.32
C THR A 499 -13.02 -6.29 -19.54
N ASN A 500 -13.43 -6.51 -18.29
CA ASN A 500 -13.09 -7.70 -17.53
C ASN A 500 -14.39 -8.49 -17.30
N LEU A 501 -14.37 -9.77 -17.63
CA LEU A 501 -15.47 -10.71 -17.43
C LEU A 501 -14.97 -11.89 -16.61
N ARG A 502 -15.77 -12.30 -15.62
CA ARG A 502 -15.54 -13.49 -14.81
C ARG A 502 -16.79 -14.35 -14.75
N VAL A 503 -16.64 -15.63 -14.99
CA VAL A 503 -17.68 -16.62 -14.78
C VAL A 503 -17.06 -17.79 -14.07
N THR A 504 -17.56 -18.16 -12.87
CA THR A 504 -17.07 -19.31 -12.12
C THR A 504 -18.23 -20.13 -11.62
N TYR A 505 -18.26 -21.39 -11.98
CA TYR A 505 -19.20 -22.38 -11.46
C TYR A 505 -18.50 -23.23 -10.42
N SER A 506 -19.19 -23.53 -9.32
CA SER A 506 -18.71 -24.49 -8.32
C SER A 506 -19.85 -25.35 -7.80
N ASN A 507 -19.54 -26.61 -7.51
CA ASN A 507 -20.48 -27.55 -6.92
C ASN A 507 -19.76 -28.40 -5.88
N GLY A 508 -20.42 -28.64 -4.75
CA GLY A 508 -19.84 -29.32 -3.60
C GLY A 508 -20.75 -30.34 -2.94
N PHE A 509 -20.08 -31.32 -2.36
CA PHE A 509 -20.70 -32.36 -1.54
C PHE A 509 -20.55 -32.00 -0.06
N LEU A 510 -21.69 -31.95 0.64
CA LEU A 510 -21.76 -31.68 2.07
C LEU A 510 -22.22 -32.95 2.80
N ALA A 511 -21.48 -33.34 3.84
CA ALA A 511 -21.85 -34.42 4.76
C ALA A 511 -21.78 -33.89 6.20
N GLY A 512 -22.80 -34.20 6.99
CA GLY A 512 -22.92 -33.66 8.34
C GLY A 512 -23.28 -32.19 8.39
N ALA A 513 -23.34 -31.64 9.60
CA ALA A 513 -23.64 -30.22 9.79
C ALA A 513 -22.91 -29.64 11.01
N SER A 514 -22.51 -28.37 10.92
CA SER A 514 -21.98 -27.64 12.07
C SER A 514 -23.04 -27.51 13.19
N PRO A 515 -22.64 -27.67 14.45
CA PRO A 515 -23.48 -27.32 15.58
C PRO A 515 -23.66 -25.80 15.75
N PHE A 516 -22.83 -24.99 15.13
CA PHE A 516 -22.88 -23.54 15.16
C PHE A 516 -23.58 -22.98 13.93
N LEU A 517 -24.40 -21.95 14.12
CA LEU A 517 -25.10 -21.29 13.04
C LEU A 517 -24.14 -20.58 12.07
N PHE A 518 -23.12 -19.86 12.58
CA PHE A 518 -22.17 -19.11 11.74
C PHE A 518 -21.32 -20.00 10.82
N ASP A 519 -21.12 -21.26 11.18
CA ASP A 519 -20.22 -22.22 10.51
C ASP A 519 -20.96 -23.18 9.56
N ARG A 520 -22.27 -22.99 9.39
CA ARG A 520 -23.08 -23.82 8.48
C ARG A 520 -22.85 -23.46 7.03
N ILE A 521 -22.77 -24.50 6.20
CA ILE A 521 -22.71 -24.38 4.74
C ILE A 521 -24.12 -24.53 4.20
N THR A 522 -24.68 -23.44 3.66
CA THR A 522 -26.04 -23.37 3.12
C THR A 522 -26.08 -23.37 1.59
N THR A 523 -24.97 -23.07 0.92
CA THR A 523 -24.88 -23.00 -0.54
C THR A 523 -23.90 -24.05 -1.02
N ARG A 524 -24.39 -25.03 -1.81
CA ARG A 524 -23.58 -26.13 -2.33
C ARG A 524 -23.22 -25.96 -3.80
N GLU A 525 -24.12 -25.35 -4.56
CA GLU A 525 -23.96 -25.12 -5.99
C GLU A 525 -24.11 -23.64 -6.26
N GLN A 526 -23.05 -23.01 -6.81
CA GLN A 526 -23.04 -21.58 -6.99
C GLN A 526 -22.41 -21.16 -8.31
N LEU A 527 -22.92 -20.03 -8.82
CA LEU A 527 -22.41 -19.35 -9.98
C LEU A 527 -21.97 -17.95 -9.58
N VAL A 528 -20.71 -17.65 -9.80
CA VAL A 528 -20.16 -16.29 -9.64
C VAL A 528 -20.07 -15.64 -11.01
N LEU A 529 -20.69 -14.49 -11.16
CA LEU A 529 -20.63 -13.66 -12.36
C LEU A 529 -20.05 -12.31 -12.01
N GLY A 530 -19.02 -11.88 -12.73
CA GLY A 530 -18.39 -10.59 -12.54
C GLY A 530 -18.16 -9.87 -13.86
N PHE A 531 -18.32 -8.57 -13.85
CA PHE A 531 -17.86 -7.72 -14.93
C PHE A 531 -17.29 -6.41 -14.39
N LEU A 532 -16.33 -5.84 -15.12
CA LEU A 532 -15.84 -4.48 -14.95
C LEU A 532 -15.65 -3.89 -16.34
N GLN A 533 -16.24 -2.73 -16.58
CA GLN A 533 -16.23 -2.06 -17.86
C GLN A 533 -15.80 -0.60 -17.72
N GLN A 534 -14.85 -0.17 -18.52
CA GLN A 534 -14.61 1.25 -18.75
C GLN A 534 -15.79 1.82 -19.56
N LEU A 535 -16.37 2.91 -19.09
CA LEU A 535 -17.43 3.62 -19.82
C LEU A 535 -16.87 4.74 -20.67
N TYR A 536 -16.16 5.66 -20.02
CA TYR A 536 -15.54 6.81 -20.68
C TYR A 536 -14.34 7.31 -19.85
N GLY A 537 -13.18 7.48 -20.47
CA GLY A 537 -11.97 7.96 -19.81
C GLY A 537 -11.65 7.16 -18.54
N PRO A 538 -11.50 7.83 -17.38
CA PRO A 538 -11.22 7.17 -16.12
C PRO A 538 -12.44 6.47 -15.47
N LEU A 539 -13.66 6.66 -16.01
CA LEU A 539 -14.88 6.15 -15.39
C LEU A 539 -15.10 4.68 -15.71
N ARG A 540 -15.28 3.86 -14.67
CA ARG A 540 -15.56 2.42 -14.75
C ARG A 540 -16.78 2.05 -13.93
N VAL A 541 -17.51 1.05 -14.41
CA VAL A 541 -18.59 0.40 -13.66
C VAL A 541 -18.34 -1.09 -13.61
N GLY A 542 -18.74 -1.71 -12.53
CA GLY A 542 -18.65 -3.15 -12.38
C GLY A 542 -19.70 -3.70 -11.43
N ALA A 543 -19.92 -4.99 -11.57
CA ALA A 543 -20.70 -5.77 -10.61
C ALA A 543 -20.12 -7.18 -10.52
N GLU A 544 -20.20 -7.75 -9.33
CA GLU A 544 -19.94 -9.16 -9.10
C GLU A 544 -21.08 -9.74 -8.27
N THR A 545 -21.65 -10.85 -8.68
CA THR A 545 -22.74 -11.51 -7.96
C THR A 545 -22.47 -13.00 -7.80
N THR A 546 -22.88 -13.55 -6.67
CA THR A 546 -22.90 -14.98 -6.39
C THR A 546 -24.36 -15.43 -6.29
N VAL A 547 -24.74 -16.41 -7.10
CA VAL A 547 -26.08 -17.00 -7.15
C VAL A 547 -25.99 -18.43 -6.65
N ASP A 548 -26.84 -18.79 -5.72
CA ASP A 548 -27.10 -20.19 -5.35
C ASP A 548 -28.00 -20.81 -6.41
N LEU A 549 -27.47 -21.75 -7.17
CA LEU A 549 -28.21 -22.37 -8.29
C LEU A 549 -29.30 -23.34 -7.82
N GLN A 550 -29.22 -23.85 -6.59
CA GLN A 550 -30.26 -24.73 -6.05
C GLN A 550 -31.54 -23.96 -5.68
N SER A 551 -31.37 -22.77 -5.12
CA SER A 551 -32.51 -21.93 -4.72
C SER A 551 -32.84 -20.84 -5.74
N GLY A 552 -31.94 -20.53 -6.68
CA GLY A 552 -32.04 -19.39 -7.57
C GLY A 552 -31.84 -18.04 -6.89
N GLN A 553 -31.47 -18.03 -5.60
CA GLN A 553 -31.32 -16.79 -4.83
C GLN A 553 -29.92 -16.19 -4.97
N GLN A 554 -29.86 -14.89 -4.91
CA GLN A 554 -28.62 -14.13 -4.87
C GLN A 554 -28.04 -14.18 -3.45
N VAL A 555 -26.86 -14.78 -3.32
CA VAL A 555 -26.16 -14.94 -2.03
C VAL A 555 -25.36 -13.70 -1.67
N ASP A 556 -24.78 -13.07 -2.69
CA ASP A 556 -23.97 -11.87 -2.55
C ASP A 556 -23.98 -11.05 -3.83
N VAL A 557 -23.84 -9.73 -3.71
CA VAL A 557 -23.65 -8.86 -4.86
C VAL A 557 -22.90 -7.59 -4.46
N VAL A 558 -21.96 -7.18 -5.30
CA VAL A 558 -21.20 -5.94 -5.13
C VAL A 558 -21.28 -5.13 -6.40
N TYR A 559 -21.78 -3.91 -6.31
CA TYR A 559 -21.69 -2.91 -7.36
C TYR A 559 -20.50 -2.00 -7.14
N ARG A 560 -19.82 -1.61 -8.22
CA ARG A 560 -18.67 -0.71 -8.19
C ARG A 560 -18.83 0.41 -9.19
N LEU A 561 -18.51 1.62 -8.75
CA LEU A 561 -18.29 2.77 -9.59
C LEU A 561 -16.88 3.30 -9.31
N GLY A 562 -16.02 3.28 -10.30
CA GLY A 562 -14.62 3.70 -10.20
C GLY A 562 -14.33 4.90 -11.09
N TYR A 563 -13.51 5.79 -10.58
CA TYR A 563 -12.83 6.84 -11.34
C TYR A 563 -11.33 6.63 -11.15
N ASP A 564 -10.68 6.03 -12.13
CA ASP A 564 -9.29 5.57 -12.04
C ASP A 564 -8.35 6.39 -12.92
N ARG A 565 -7.38 7.01 -12.30
CA ARG A 565 -6.24 7.66 -12.93
C ARG A 565 -4.95 6.88 -12.66
N ARG A 566 -3.86 7.26 -13.33
CA ARG A 566 -2.52 6.66 -13.11
C ARG A 566 -2.05 6.83 -11.68
N THR A 567 -2.29 7.99 -11.10
CA THR A 567 -1.70 8.40 -9.82
C THR A 567 -2.69 8.40 -8.67
N TYR A 568 -3.97 8.33 -8.95
CA TYR A 568 -5.03 8.24 -7.95
C TYR A 568 -6.28 7.54 -8.49
N GLY A 569 -7.18 7.18 -7.60
CA GLY A 569 -8.49 6.65 -7.95
C GLY A 569 -9.49 6.83 -6.83
N PHE A 570 -10.74 7.04 -7.21
CA PHE A 570 -11.90 6.97 -6.32
C PHE A 570 -12.73 5.75 -6.67
N SER A 571 -13.14 4.98 -5.69
CA SER A 571 -14.07 3.88 -5.91
C SER A 571 -15.20 3.92 -4.89
N LEU A 572 -16.42 3.84 -5.40
CA LEU A 572 -17.62 3.63 -4.61
C LEU A 572 -18.05 2.19 -4.78
N GLN A 573 -18.19 1.49 -3.66
CA GLN A 573 -18.68 0.11 -3.63
C GLN A 573 -19.96 0.06 -2.80
N TYR A 574 -20.91 -0.76 -3.24
CA TYR A 574 -22.15 -1.01 -2.52
C TYR A 574 -22.60 -2.46 -2.66
N ASN A 575 -22.93 -3.07 -1.54
CA ASN A 575 -23.45 -4.42 -1.46
C ASN A 575 -24.86 -4.39 -0.84
N PRO A 576 -25.93 -4.55 -1.62
CA PRO A 576 -27.29 -4.51 -1.10
C PRO A 576 -27.66 -5.75 -0.25
N VAL A 577 -27.04 -6.91 -0.49
CA VAL A 577 -27.28 -8.11 0.33
C VAL A 577 -26.72 -7.93 1.73
N ARG A 578 -25.51 -7.38 1.82
CA ARG A 578 -24.86 -7.08 3.10
C ARG A 578 -25.23 -5.70 3.66
N GLN A 579 -25.99 -4.92 2.89
CA GLN A 579 -26.38 -3.54 3.21
C GLN A 579 -25.17 -2.69 3.63
N SER A 580 -24.06 -2.84 2.90
CA SER A 580 -22.79 -2.19 3.23
C SER A 580 -22.17 -1.53 2.00
N GLY A 581 -21.37 -0.50 2.23
CA GLY A 581 -20.67 0.20 1.17
C GLY A 581 -19.43 0.93 1.69
N ALA A 582 -18.58 1.34 0.75
CA ALA A 582 -17.38 2.11 1.03
C ALA A 582 -17.09 3.10 -0.10
N LEU A 583 -16.59 4.27 0.27
CA LEU A 583 -15.93 5.20 -0.63
C LEU A 583 -14.43 5.13 -0.33
N GLU A 584 -13.66 4.68 -1.30
CA GLU A 584 -12.22 4.50 -1.18
C GLU A 584 -11.49 5.54 -2.03
N LEU A 585 -10.46 6.14 -1.48
CA LEU A 585 -9.50 6.98 -2.18
C LEU A 585 -8.16 6.24 -2.21
N ARG A 586 -7.69 5.93 -3.42
CA ARG A 586 -6.34 5.44 -3.66
C ARG A 586 -5.46 6.60 -4.11
N VAL A 587 -4.29 6.74 -3.52
CA VAL A 587 -3.27 7.71 -3.93
C VAL A 587 -1.93 7.01 -4.05
N GLU A 588 -1.45 6.89 -5.29
CA GLU A 588 -0.16 6.25 -5.56
C GLU A 588 0.99 7.12 -5.02
N GLY A 589 1.98 6.47 -4.42
CA GLY A 589 3.17 7.15 -3.87
C GLY A 589 3.00 7.72 -2.46
N LEU A 590 1.79 7.85 -1.93
CA LEU A 590 1.55 8.13 -0.51
C LEU A 590 1.34 6.85 0.31
N ASN A 591 1.33 5.68 -0.34
CA ASN A 591 1.07 4.37 0.26
C ASN A 591 -0.22 4.34 1.08
N TRP A 592 -1.22 5.12 0.67
CA TRP A 592 -2.54 5.07 1.28
C TRP A 592 -3.24 3.79 0.82
N ASP A 593 -3.29 2.84 1.71
CA ASP A 593 -4.02 1.58 1.55
C ASP A 593 -5.16 1.61 2.57
N PRO A 594 -6.43 1.58 2.14
CA PRO A 594 -7.57 1.47 3.06
C PRO A 594 -7.47 0.26 3.98
N GLY A 595 -6.62 -0.72 3.63
CA GLY A 595 -6.21 -1.81 4.50
C GLY A 595 -7.36 -2.71 4.95
N GLN A 596 -7.05 -3.65 5.84
CA GLN A 596 -8.03 -4.54 6.49
C GLN A 596 -8.97 -3.83 7.46
N SER A 597 -8.82 -2.53 7.64
CA SER A 597 -9.65 -1.71 8.52
C SER A 597 -10.93 -1.20 7.88
N SER A 598 -11.05 -1.26 6.57
CA SER A 598 -12.36 -1.20 5.94
C SER A 598 -13.17 -2.37 6.49
N PRO A 599 -14.45 -2.20 6.90
CA PRO A 599 -15.39 -3.28 6.76
C PRO A 599 -15.40 -3.55 5.26
N GLN A 600 -14.46 -4.40 4.81
CA GLN A 600 -14.40 -4.75 3.41
C GLN A 600 -15.81 -5.18 3.03
N PRO A 601 -16.42 -4.58 2.03
CA PRO A 601 -17.19 -5.36 1.14
C PRO A 601 -16.16 -6.34 0.57
N THR A 602 -16.00 -7.47 1.26
CA THR A 602 -15.05 -8.51 0.89
C THR A 602 -15.31 -8.81 -0.56
N THR A 603 -14.40 -8.36 -1.39
CA THR A 603 -14.33 -8.74 -2.80
C THR A 603 -14.12 -10.23 -2.84
N GLY A 604 -15.08 -10.93 -3.38
CA GLY A 604 -15.11 -12.37 -3.37
C GLY A 604 -15.58 -12.87 -2.01
N SER A 605 -16.70 -13.57 -2.04
CA SER A 605 -17.16 -14.36 -0.95
C SER A 605 -15.95 -15.01 -0.26
N ARG A 606 -15.58 -14.53 0.95
CA ARG A 606 -15.12 -15.48 1.94
C ARG A 606 -16.37 -16.26 2.34
N ILE A 607 -16.96 -16.95 1.40
CA ILE A 607 -17.59 -18.20 1.69
C ILE A 607 -16.43 -19.02 2.20
N GLN A 608 -16.26 -19.01 3.53
CA GLN A 608 -15.25 -19.78 4.23
C GLN A 608 -14.16 -20.31 3.28
N GLU A 609 -13.09 -19.49 3.06
CA GLU A 609 -11.87 -20.11 2.58
C GLU A 609 -11.58 -21.24 3.56
N PRO A 610 -11.48 -22.48 3.09
CA PRO A 610 -11.24 -23.62 3.95
C PRO A 610 -9.99 -23.45 4.80
#